data_d9f4ad3e47de8d41988f7084cabd25f6
#
_entry.id   d9f4ad3e47de8d41988f7084cabd25f6
#
_cell.length_a   1.000
_cell.length_b   1.000
_cell.length_c   1.000
_cell.angle_alpha   90.00
_cell.angle_beta   90.00
_cell.angle_gamma   90.00
#
_symmetry.space_group_name_H-M   'P 1'
#
loop_
_entity.id
_entity.type
_entity.pdbx_description
1 polymer ?
#
loop_
_entity_poly.entity_id
_entity_poly.type
_entity_poly.pdbx_seq_one_letter_code
_entity_poly.pdbx_strand_id
1 'polypeptide(L)'
;ALSALGINQIITSPWRRCVATVAPYATLSGTPLKTEASFTEDAYREDPVQMRAVIRGILSKSQLDAPAAPLAICVHRPTIPGIIGELAPLTPNHLGRLLPQADPYLKTAGMLLVHIADYPEPRVVDLEVFRLDP
;
A
#
# COMPACT_ATOMS: atom_id res chain seq x y z
N ALA A 1 -8.13 9.75 9.11
CA ALA A 1 -8.47 8.57 8.30
C ALA A 1 -7.75 7.31 8.77
N LEU A 2 -6.42 7.39 8.95
CA LEU A 2 -5.66 6.20 9.35
C LEU A 2 -6.06 5.67 10.73
N SER A 3 -6.42 6.56 11.67
CA SER A 3 -6.84 6.14 13.00
C SER A 3 -8.13 5.29 12.97
N ALA A 4 -9.04 5.61 12.06
CA ALA A 4 -10.28 4.86 11.92
C ALA A 4 -10.07 3.45 11.39
N LEU A 5 -8.94 3.20 10.70
CA LEU A 5 -8.63 1.91 10.13
C LEU A 5 -7.81 1.01 11.06
N GLY A 6 -7.41 1.54 12.23
CA GLY A 6 -6.63 0.77 13.18
C GLY A 6 -5.23 0.42 12.70
N ILE A 7 -4.64 1.28 11.88
CA ILE A 7 -3.30 1.06 11.32
C ILE A 7 -2.28 0.98 12.46
N ASN A 8 -1.49 -0.07 12.48
CA ASN A 8 -0.48 -0.28 13.51
C ASN A 8 0.94 -0.46 12.99
N GLN A 9 1.14 -0.30 11.69
CA GLN A 9 2.46 -0.25 11.06
C GLN A 9 2.39 0.60 9.81
N ILE A 10 3.45 1.39 9.56
CA ILE A 10 3.54 2.22 8.36
C ILE A 10 4.87 1.96 7.67
N ILE A 11 4.82 1.72 6.37
CA ILE A 11 6.01 1.64 5.52
C ILE A 11 5.90 2.75 4.49
N THR A 12 6.90 3.61 4.39
CA THR A 12 6.83 4.78 3.54
C THR A 12 8.11 4.96 2.72
N SER A 13 7.96 5.54 1.53
CA SER A 13 9.10 6.12 0.83
C SER A 13 9.82 7.09 1.78
N PRO A 14 11.17 7.14 1.76
CA PRO A 14 11.92 8.08 2.61
C PRO A 14 11.81 9.54 2.14
N TRP A 15 11.26 9.81 0.96
CA TRP A 15 11.14 11.18 0.47
C TRP A 15 10.20 12.00 1.35
N ARG A 16 10.56 13.28 1.50
CA ARG A 16 9.89 14.20 2.43
C ARG A 16 8.37 14.22 2.28
N ARG A 17 7.85 14.21 1.05
CA ARG A 17 6.41 14.25 0.79
C ARG A 17 5.68 13.11 1.47
N CYS A 18 6.22 11.91 1.35
CA CYS A 18 5.60 10.73 1.95
C CYS A 18 5.74 10.73 3.46
N VAL A 19 6.95 10.98 3.96
CA VAL A 19 7.20 11.02 5.41
C VAL A 19 6.32 12.08 6.07
N ALA A 20 6.23 13.28 5.49
CA ALA A 20 5.40 14.35 6.04
C ALA A 20 3.91 14.01 6.05
N THR A 21 3.46 13.15 5.14
CA THR A 21 2.07 12.73 5.09
C THR A 21 1.72 11.79 6.25
N VAL A 22 2.62 10.89 6.63
CA VAL A 22 2.30 9.82 7.59
C VAL A 22 2.92 10.03 8.97
N ALA A 23 3.99 10.84 9.09
CA ALA A 23 4.68 11.05 10.36
C ALA A 23 3.78 11.63 11.46
N PRO A 24 2.86 12.58 11.20
CA PRO A 24 1.96 13.08 12.24
C PRO A 24 1.13 11.97 12.88
N TYR A 25 0.58 11.08 12.06
CA TYR A 25 -0.18 9.94 12.59
C TYR A 25 0.72 9.02 13.41
N ALA A 26 1.90 8.69 12.89
CA ALA A 26 2.85 7.82 13.57
C ALA A 26 3.23 8.37 14.94
N THR A 27 3.49 9.67 15.04
CA THR A 27 3.86 10.33 16.29
C THR A 27 2.70 10.31 17.28
N LEU A 28 1.50 10.67 16.83
CA LEU A 28 0.33 10.77 17.71
C LEU A 28 -0.15 9.41 18.22
N SER A 29 -0.06 8.38 17.41
CA SER A 29 -0.57 7.05 17.73
C SER A 29 0.48 6.11 18.30
N GLY A 30 1.75 6.48 18.26
CA GLY A 30 2.84 5.58 18.62
C GLY A 30 3.04 4.45 17.61
N THR A 31 2.55 4.61 16.39
CA THR A 31 2.65 3.58 15.36
C THR A 31 4.07 3.53 14.79
N PRO A 32 4.70 2.34 14.71
CA PRO A 32 6.01 2.21 14.08
C PRO A 32 5.99 2.66 12.63
N LEU A 33 7.01 3.43 12.25
CA LEU A 33 7.18 3.93 10.88
C LEU A 33 8.52 3.44 10.37
N LYS A 34 8.49 2.72 9.24
CA LYS A 34 9.68 2.24 8.57
C LYS A 34 9.78 2.88 7.20
N THR A 35 10.98 3.33 6.81
CA THR A 35 11.23 3.80 5.46
C THR A 35 11.72 2.65 4.58
N GLU A 36 11.36 2.70 3.31
CA GLU A 36 11.76 1.70 2.33
C GLU A 36 12.32 2.41 1.10
N ALA A 37 13.62 2.26 0.87
CA ALA A 37 14.33 2.98 -0.19
C ALA A 37 13.79 2.64 -1.60
N SER A 38 13.34 1.41 -1.82
CA SER A 38 12.82 0.99 -3.12
C SER A 38 11.49 1.66 -3.48
N PHE A 39 10.87 2.36 -2.53
CA PHE A 39 9.59 3.04 -2.75
C PHE A 39 9.74 4.44 -3.34
N THR A 40 10.96 4.93 -3.53
CA THR A 40 11.16 6.25 -4.16
C THR A 40 10.89 6.17 -5.66
N GLU A 41 10.52 7.31 -6.26
CA GLU A 41 10.33 7.37 -7.71
C GLU A 41 11.60 7.00 -8.46
N ASP A 42 12.76 7.49 -7.97
CA ASP A 42 14.05 7.22 -8.62
C ASP A 42 14.41 5.74 -8.57
N ALA A 43 14.26 5.11 -7.40
CA ALA A 43 14.56 3.70 -7.25
C ALA A 43 13.64 2.84 -8.14
N TYR A 44 12.37 3.17 -8.20
CA TYR A 44 11.40 2.45 -9.02
C TYR A 44 11.74 2.59 -10.50
N ARG A 45 12.13 3.79 -10.92
CA ARG A 45 12.49 4.03 -12.32
C ARG A 45 13.73 3.25 -12.73
N GLU A 46 14.71 3.15 -11.83
CA GLU A 46 15.93 2.37 -12.07
C GLU A 46 15.67 0.87 -12.12
N ASP A 47 14.92 0.37 -11.14
CA ASP A 47 14.67 -1.07 -11.02
C ASP A 47 13.34 -1.34 -10.31
N PRO A 48 12.25 -1.43 -11.07
CA PRO A 48 10.92 -1.70 -10.49
C PRO A 48 10.84 -3.03 -9.74
N VAL A 49 11.72 -3.98 -10.05
CA VAL A 49 11.67 -5.32 -9.47
C VAL A 49 11.88 -5.28 -7.96
N GLN A 50 12.72 -4.37 -7.46
CA GLN A 50 13.00 -4.29 -6.03
C GLN A 50 11.76 -3.89 -5.22
N MET A 51 11.05 -2.86 -5.66
CA MET A 51 9.81 -2.46 -5.01
C MET A 51 8.78 -3.59 -5.06
N ARG A 52 8.62 -4.21 -6.22
CA ARG A 52 7.66 -5.29 -6.40
C ARG A 52 7.98 -6.49 -5.50
N ALA A 53 9.26 -6.80 -5.30
CA ALA A 53 9.68 -7.87 -4.40
C ALA A 53 9.31 -7.56 -2.95
N VAL A 54 9.49 -6.31 -2.51
CA VAL A 54 9.11 -5.87 -1.17
C VAL A 54 7.60 -6.01 -0.97
N ILE A 55 6.81 -5.53 -1.93
CA ILE A 55 5.35 -5.63 -1.87
C ILE A 55 4.92 -7.10 -1.82
N ARG A 56 5.51 -7.94 -2.66
CA ARG A 56 5.20 -9.39 -2.66
C ARG A 56 5.51 -10.02 -1.31
N GLY A 57 6.64 -9.64 -0.71
CA GLY A 57 7.01 -10.11 0.63
C GLY A 57 6.00 -9.71 1.69
N ILE A 58 5.50 -8.46 1.63
CA ILE A 58 4.47 -7.97 2.56
C ILE A 58 3.19 -8.78 2.41
N LEU A 59 2.76 -9.02 1.18
CA LEU A 59 1.53 -9.79 0.91
C LEU A 59 1.66 -11.25 1.35
N SER A 60 2.86 -11.81 1.30
CA SER A 60 3.11 -13.21 1.71
C SER A 60 3.23 -13.37 3.21
N LYS A 61 3.76 -12.38 3.92
CA LYS A 61 4.00 -12.47 5.37
C LYS A 61 2.72 -12.62 6.17
N SER A 62 1.61 -12.12 5.66
CA SER A 62 0.33 -12.21 6.35
C SER A 62 -0.08 -13.65 6.63
N GLN A 63 0.45 -14.60 5.88
CA GLN A 63 0.16 -16.03 6.11
C GLN A 63 0.89 -16.63 7.30
N LEU A 64 2.04 -16.05 7.68
CA LEU A 64 2.93 -16.65 8.65
C LEU A 64 2.80 -16.03 10.04
N ASP A 65 2.41 -14.79 10.11
CA ASP A 65 2.27 -14.05 11.36
C ASP A 65 0.80 -13.80 11.65
N ALA A 66 0.31 -14.46 12.67
CA ALA A 66 -1.09 -14.28 13.08
C ALA A 66 -1.19 -13.10 14.04
N PRO A 67 -2.30 -12.39 14.03
CA PRO A 67 -3.11 -12.00 12.91
C PRO A 67 -2.46 -10.88 12.11
N ALA A 68 -2.76 -10.83 10.83
CA ALA A 68 -2.24 -9.75 9.99
C ALA A 68 -2.76 -8.42 10.51
N ALA A 69 -1.85 -7.58 10.94
CA ALA A 69 -2.21 -6.26 11.44
C ALA A 69 -2.38 -5.29 10.27
N PRO A 70 -3.34 -4.35 10.33
CA PRO A 70 -3.49 -3.36 9.27
C PRO A 70 -2.22 -2.55 9.04
N LEU A 71 -1.80 -2.46 7.79
CA LEU A 71 -0.57 -1.81 7.36
C LEU A 71 -0.88 -0.69 6.40
N ALA A 72 -0.24 0.46 6.56
CA ALA A 72 -0.31 1.55 5.60
C ALA A 72 0.99 1.64 4.80
N ILE A 73 0.87 1.84 3.50
CA ILE A 73 1.99 2.05 2.61
C ILE A 73 1.83 3.42 1.97
N CYS A 74 2.87 4.25 2.08
CA CYS A 74 2.87 5.58 1.48
C CYS A 74 3.92 5.63 0.38
N VAL A 75 3.47 5.89 -0.84
CA VAL A 75 4.30 5.88 -2.03
C VAL A 75 3.98 7.05 -2.93
N HIS A 76 4.63 7.09 -4.07
CA HIS A 76 4.45 8.14 -5.08
C HIS A 76 3.58 7.62 -6.21
N ARG A 77 2.78 8.51 -6.82
CA ARG A 77 1.89 8.13 -7.91
C ARG A 77 2.57 7.28 -9.00
N PRO A 78 3.76 7.66 -9.51
CA PRO A 78 4.40 6.87 -10.56
C PRO A 78 4.77 5.45 -10.18
N THR A 79 4.82 5.12 -8.88
CA THR A 79 5.17 3.78 -8.40
C THR A 79 3.96 2.89 -8.16
N ILE A 80 2.76 3.45 -8.18
CA ILE A 80 1.53 2.70 -7.93
C ILE A 80 1.35 1.50 -8.89
N PRO A 81 1.71 1.60 -10.19
CA PRO A 81 1.60 0.44 -11.08
C PRO A 81 2.33 -0.81 -10.58
N GLY A 82 3.46 -0.62 -9.87
CA GLY A 82 4.18 -1.75 -9.29
C GLY A 82 3.38 -2.47 -8.22
N ILE A 83 2.64 -1.72 -7.40
CA ILE A 83 1.78 -2.30 -6.37
C ILE A 83 0.57 -2.98 -7.01
N ILE A 84 -0.08 -2.31 -7.96
CA ILE A 84 -1.23 -2.88 -8.67
C ILE A 84 -0.82 -4.19 -9.37
N GLY A 85 0.38 -4.23 -9.96
CA GLY A 85 0.88 -5.43 -10.61
C GLY A 85 1.04 -6.62 -9.69
N GLU A 86 1.31 -6.39 -8.39
CA GLU A 86 1.40 -7.46 -7.40
C GLU A 86 0.03 -7.82 -6.81
N LEU A 87 -0.91 -6.88 -6.78
CA LEU A 87 -2.26 -7.15 -6.30
C LEU A 87 -3.12 -7.86 -7.34
N ALA A 88 -2.92 -7.57 -8.62
CA ALA A 88 -3.77 -8.09 -9.68
C ALA A 88 -3.88 -9.63 -9.69
N PRO A 89 -2.77 -10.39 -9.54
CA PRO A 89 -2.88 -11.86 -9.51
C PRO A 89 -3.69 -12.40 -8.32
N LEU A 90 -3.81 -11.61 -7.24
CA LEU A 90 -4.53 -11.99 -6.03
C LEU A 90 -5.99 -11.52 -6.07
N THR A 91 -6.38 -10.80 -7.11
CA THR A 91 -7.68 -10.12 -7.18
C THR A 91 -8.61 -10.89 -8.13
N PRO A 92 -9.77 -11.35 -7.65
CA PRO A 92 -10.72 -12.02 -8.52
C PRO A 92 -11.28 -11.07 -9.58
N ASN A 93 -11.74 -11.62 -10.71
CA ASN A 93 -12.17 -10.85 -11.86
C ASN A 93 -13.24 -9.81 -11.55
N HIS A 94 -14.19 -10.14 -10.68
CA HIS A 94 -15.28 -9.21 -10.35
C HIS A 94 -14.81 -8.00 -9.55
N LEU A 95 -13.63 -8.06 -8.91
CA LEU A 95 -13.01 -6.94 -8.21
C LEU A 95 -11.91 -6.28 -9.03
N GLY A 96 -11.36 -6.97 -10.01
CA GLY A 96 -10.23 -6.47 -10.78
C GLY A 96 -10.51 -5.13 -11.47
N ARG A 97 -11.76 -4.90 -11.87
CA ARG A 97 -12.17 -3.63 -12.48
C ARG A 97 -12.09 -2.44 -11.53
N LEU A 98 -12.06 -2.70 -10.22
CA LEU A 98 -11.95 -1.65 -9.19
C LEU A 98 -10.51 -1.21 -8.97
N LEU A 99 -9.53 -1.99 -9.43
CA LEU A 99 -8.13 -1.60 -9.36
C LEU A 99 -7.89 -0.42 -10.30
N PRO A 100 -7.17 0.62 -9.85
CA PRO A 100 -6.80 1.73 -10.73
C PRO A 100 -6.04 1.22 -11.96
N GLN A 101 -6.47 1.64 -13.15
CA GLN A 101 -5.93 1.11 -14.40
C GLN A 101 -5.09 2.10 -15.18
N ALA A 102 -5.23 3.38 -14.90
CA ALA A 102 -4.57 4.42 -15.68
C ALA A 102 -4.16 5.60 -14.81
N ASP A 103 -3.08 6.28 -15.23
CA ASP A 103 -2.65 7.51 -14.57
C ASP A 103 -3.82 8.50 -14.47
N PRO A 104 -4.04 9.13 -13.31
CA PRO A 104 -3.14 9.23 -12.16
C PRO A 104 -3.24 8.10 -11.12
N TYR A 105 -3.89 7.02 -11.36
CA TYR A 105 -4.15 5.89 -10.47
C TYR A 105 -4.89 6.32 -9.20
N LEU A 106 -4.27 7.15 -8.35
CA LEU A 106 -4.92 7.78 -7.21
C LEU A 106 -4.63 9.26 -7.28
N LYS A 107 -5.65 10.08 -7.01
CA LYS A 107 -5.47 11.53 -6.90
C LYS A 107 -4.69 11.85 -5.63
N THR A 108 -4.14 13.07 -5.55
CA THR A 108 -3.45 13.55 -4.36
C THR A 108 -4.30 13.29 -3.12
N ALA A 109 -3.69 12.73 -2.09
CA ALA A 109 -4.34 12.32 -0.85
C ALA A 109 -5.39 11.21 -1.02
N GLY A 110 -5.45 10.58 -2.20
CA GLY A 110 -6.28 9.41 -2.41
C GLY A 110 -5.69 8.18 -1.74
N MET A 111 -6.56 7.23 -1.40
CA MET A 111 -6.15 6.01 -0.72
C MET A 111 -6.87 4.82 -1.34
N LEU A 112 -6.14 3.74 -1.57
CA LEU A 112 -6.71 2.46 -1.94
C LEU A 112 -6.69 1.57 -0.70
N LEU A 113 -7.85 1.13 -0.26
CA LEU A 113 -7.99 0.20 0.84
C LEU A 113 -8.19 -1.20 0.27
N VAL A 114 -7.31 -2.11 0.64
CA VAL A 114 -7.33 -3.48 0.13
C VAL A 114 -7.59 -4.42 1.30
N HIS A 115 -8.66 -5.21 1.20
CA HIS A 115 -8.98 -6.24 2.18
C HIS A 115 -8.48 -7.57 1.66
N ILE A 116 -7.59 -8.20 2.42
CA ILE A 116 -6.96 -9.46 2.02
C ILE A 116 -7.32 -10.56 3.02
N ALA A 117 -7.82 -11.67 2.50
CA ALA A 117 -7.98 -12.89 3.30
C ALA A 117 -6.72 -13.75 3.09
N ASP A 118 -6.20 -14.30 4.18
CA ASP A 118 -4.92 -14.99 4.15
C ASP A 118 -5.02 -16.51 3.96
N TYR A 119 -6.18 -17.08 4.21
CA TYR A 119 -6.33 -18.53 4.18
C TYR A 119 -7.29 -18.96 3.06
N PRO A 120 -6.98 -20.02 2.30
CA PRO A 120 -5.78 -20.87 2.39
C PRO A 120 -4.54 -20.22 1.78
N GLU A 121 -4.71 -19.16 1.01
CA GLU A 121 -3.63 -18.36 0.43
C GLU A 121 -4.09 -16.91 0.31
N PRO A 122 -3.17 -15.94 0.19
CA PRO A 122 -3.56 -14.53 0.10
C PRO A 122 -4.45 -14.28 -1.11
N ARG A 123 -5.57 -13.60 -0.88
CA ARG A 123 -6.45 -13.17 -1.96
C ARG A 123 -7.16 -11.89 -1.56
N VAL A 124 -7.39 -11.03 -2.52
CA VAL A 124 -8.15 -9.80 -2.31
C VAL A 124 -9.63 -10.15 -2.25
N VAL A 125 -10.30 -9.74 -1.18
CA VAL A 125 -11.73 -10.01 -0.97
C VAL A 125 -12.59 -8.77 -1.11
N ASP A 126 -11.99 -7.57 -1.01
CA ASP A 126 -12.70 -6.32 -1.25
C ASP A 126 -11.70 -5.20 -1.52
N LEU A 127 -12.17 -4.17 -2.23
CA LEU A 127 -11.38 -2.99 -2.58
C LEU A 127 -12.23 -1.75 -2.44
N GLU A 128 -11.66 -0.70 -1.84
CA GLU A 128 -12.31 0.59 -1.72
C GLU A 128 -11.34 1.70 -2.11
N VAL A 129 -11.81 2.66 -2.88
CA VAL A 129 -11.02 3.84 -3.22
C VAL A 129 -11.58 5.03 -2.47
N PHE A 130 -10.76 5.62 -1.61
CA PHE A 130 -11.12 6.83 -0.88
C PHE A 130 -10.55 8.04 -1.59
N ARG A 131 -11.37 9.05 -1.75
CA ARG A 131 -10.98 10.32 -2.34
C ARG A 131 -11.33 11.43 -1.35
N LEU A 132 -10.39 12.36 -1.20
CA LEU A 132 -10.71 13.59 -0.52
C LEU A 132 -11.33 14.51 -1.57
N ASP A 133 -12.63 14.60 -1.57
CA ASP A 133 -13.32 15.55 -2.44
C ASP A 133 -13.22 16.94 -1.84
N PRO A 134 -12.93 17.95 -2.66
CA PRO A 134 -12.94 19.32 -2.19
C PRO A 134 -14.34 19.78 -1.81
#